data_5800ca7c259ae29a1d2411f1182d9a85
#
_entry.id   5800ca7c259ae29a1d2411f1182d9a85
#
_cell.length_a   1.000
_cell.length_b   1.000
_cell.length_c   1.000
_cell.angle_alpha   90.00
_cell.angle_beta   90.00
_cell.angle_gamma   90.00
#
_symmetry.space_group_name_H-M   'P 1'
#
loop_
_entity.id
_entity.type
_entity.pdbx_description
1 polymer ?
#
loop_
_entity_poly.entity_id
_entity_poly.type
_entity_poly.pdbx_seq_one_letter_code
_entity_poly.pdbx_strand_id
1 'polypeptide(L)'
;MSAFDRYLHTVLLAAQAEARDDGSAAIEARHALLAVAAQDGTEPQRVLAAAGLGPAELKAALDREFAHSLGAAGVAPGAFDLHATPDPDHRPRPGASLRLALDRMAGSHRKKDLTPLHLLHALLAAEVGTVPRALDLAGVDRAALAARVREGL
;
A
#
# COMPACT_ATOMS: atom_id res chain seq x y z
N MET A 1 10.42 -12.55 -18.64
CA MET A 1 9.97 -11.72 -17.49
C MET A 1 11.19 -11.05 -16.87
N SER A 2 11.18 -9.71 -16.80
CA SER A 2 12.28 -8.95 -16.20
C SER A 2 12.32 -9.12 -14.67
N ALA A 3 13.40 -8.64 -14.03
CA ALA A 3 13.49 -8.63 -12.58
C ALA A 3 12.36 -7.78 -11.97
N PHE A 4 12.05 -6.64 -12.59
CA PHE A 4 10.95 -5.79 -12.16
C PHE A 4 9.59 -6.49 -12.33
N ASP A 5 9.36 -7.19 -13.44
CA ASP A 5 8.11 -7.93 -13.63
C ASP A 5 7.91 -9.00 -12.55
N ARG A 6 8.98 -9.71 -12.18
CA ARG A 6 8.92 -10.71 -11.09
C ARG A 6 8.62 -10.05 -9.76
N TYR A 7 9.27 -8.94 -9.47
CA TYR A 7 9.01 -8.17 -8.25
C TYR A 7 7.55 -7.71 -8.18
N LEU A 8 7.07 -7.09 -9.25
CA LEU A 8 5.69 -6.59 -9.32
C LEU A 8 4.68 -7.74 -9.14
N HIS A 9 4.92 -8.87 -9.79
CA HIS A 9 4.08 -10.05 -9.65
C HIS A 9 4.02 -10.54 -8.19
N THR A 10 5.18 -10.62 -7.53
CA THR A 10 5.26 -11.02 -6.12
C THR A 10 4.49 -10.05 -5.22
N VAL A 11 4.65 -8.76 -5.43
CA VAL A 11 3.94 -7.73 -4.66
C VAL A 11 2.43 -7.84 -4.87
N LEU A 12 1.98 -8.00 -6.11
CA LEU A 12 0.55 -8.09 -6.42
C LEU A 12 -0.10 -9.34 -5.82
N LEU A 13 0.60 -10.47 -5.82
CA LEU A 13 0.11 -11.69 -5.15
C LEU A 13 0.01 -11.49 -3.63
N ALA A 14 1.02 -10.87 -3.02
CA ALA A 14 1.00 -10.57 -1.59
C ALA A 14 -0.11 -9.55 -1.25
N ALA A 15 -0.29 -8.55 -2.09
CA ALA A 15 -1.37 -7.56 -1.92
C ALA A 15 -2.76 -8.20 -2.02
N GLN A 16 -2.93 -9.16 -2.95
CA GLN A 16 -4.17 -9.93 -3.05
C GLN A 16 -4.45 -10.72 -1.78
N ALA A 17 -3.42 -11.34 -1.21
CA ALA A 17 -3.55 -12.07 0.06
C ALA A 17 -3.95 -11.13 1.20
N GLU A 18 -3.34 -9.93 1.28
CA GLU A 18 -3.71 -8.92 2.27
C GLU A 18 -5.17 -8.50 2.12
N ALA A 19 -5.63 -8.26 0.90
CA ALA A 19 -7.02 -7.89 0.62
C ALA A 19 -8.00 -9.00 1.00
N ARG A 20 -7.65 -10.23 0.70
CA ARG A 20 -8.46 -11.40 1.06
C ARG A 20 -8.55 -11.55 2.58
N ASP A 21 -7.42 -11.41 3.28
CA ASP A 21 -7.34 -11.59 4.73
C ASP A 21 -8.14 -10.53 5.49
N ASP A 22 -8.23 -9.30 4.99
CA ASP A 22 -9.03 -8.25 5.61
C ASP A 22 -10.49 -8.20 5.10
N GLY A 23 -10.88 -9.13 4.22
CA GLY A 23 -12.23 -9.20 3.68
C GLY A 23 -12.56 -8.14 2.64
N SER A 24 -11.57 -7.47 2.07
CA SER A 24 -11.78 -6.43 1.06
C SER A 24 -12.26 -7.03 -0.26
N ALA A 25 -13.18 -6.34 -0.93
CA ALA A 25 -13.69 -6.76 -2.24
C ALA A 25 -12.65 -6.55 -3.34
N ALA A 26 -11.73 -5.61 -3.17
CA ALA A 26 -10.74 -5.23 -4.16
C ALA A 26 -9.36 -5.07 -3.52
N ILE A 27 -8.32 -5.22 -4.35
CA ILE A 27 -6.94 -4.92 -3.95
C ILE A 27 -6.74 -3.41 -4.10
N GLU A 28 -6.60 -2.71 -3.00
CA GLU A 28 -6.39 -1.26 -3.00
C GLU A 28 -4.90 -0.91 -2.83
N ALA A 29 -4.57 0.36 -3.03
CA ALA A 29 -3.19 0.85 -2.88
C ALA A 29 -2.59 0.51 -1.51
N ARG A 30 -3.41 0.54 -0.43
CA ARG A 30 -2.97 0.18 0.92
C ARG A 30 -2.46 -1.26 1.02
N HIS A 31 -3.10 -2.18 0.32
CA HIS A 31 -2.67 -3.58 0.29
C HIS A 31 -1.32 -3.74 -0.43
N ALA A 32 -1.15 -3.02 -1.54
CA ALA A 32 0.11 -3.01 -2.26
C ALA A 32 1.24 -2.40 -1.43
N LEU A 33 0.96 -1.33 -0.69
CA LEU A 33 1.96 -0.70 0.18
C LEU A 33 2.39 -1.64 1.31
N LEU A 34 1.46 -2.35 1.94
CA LEU A 34 1.78 -3.39 2.92
C LEU A 34 2.67 -4.47 2.31
N ALA A 35 2.33 -4.93 1.11
CA ALA A 35 3.11 -5.95 0.41
C ALA A 35 4.53 -5.46 0.09
N VAL A 36 4.68 -4.21 -0.34
CA VAL A 36 5.99 -3.59 -0.59
C VAL A 36 6.83 -3.55 0.70
N ALA A 37 6.23 -3.15 1.81
CA ALA A 37 6.91 -3.08 3.10
C ALA A 37 7.37 -4.47 3.59
N ALA A 38 6.69 -5.53 3.19
CA ALA A 38 6.98 -6.90 3.61
C ALA A 38 7.99 -7.65 2.71
N GLN A 39 8.42 -7.05 1.58
CA GLN A 39 9.39 -7.70 0.69
C GLN A 39 10.81 -7.44 1.19
N ASP A 40 11.29 -8.30 2.07
CA ASP A 40 12.62 -8.20 2.67
C ASP A 40 13.72 -8.17 1.63
N GLY A 41 14.75 -7.37 1.90
CA GLY A 41 15.92 -7.27 1.05
C GLY A 41 15.73 -6.42 -0.19
N THR A 42 14.57 -5.80 -0.36
CA THR A 42 14.32 -4.86 -1.47
C THR A 42 14.59 -3.42 -1.06
N GLU A 43 14.91 -2.58 -2.03
CA GLU A 43 15.19 -1.17 -1.76
C GLU A 43 13.96 -0.42 -1.21
N PRO A 44 12.74 -0.61 -1.77
CA PRO A 44 11.56 0.02 -1.18
C PRO A 44 11.31 -0.38 0.28
N GLN A 45 11.51 -1.64 0.61
CA GLN A 45 11.36 -2.12 1.99
C GLN A 45 12.34 -1.40 2.92
N ARG A 46 13.60 -1.24 2.50
CA ARG A 46 14.62 -0.54 3.29
C ARG A 46 14.27 0.94 3.49
N VAL A 47 13.77 1.61 2.46
CA VAL A 47 13.35 3.01 2.55
C VAL A 47 12.19 3.17 3.55
N LEU A 48 11.19 2.31 3.46
CA LEU A 48 10.06 2.32 4.38
C LEU A 48 10.49 2.01 5.82
N ALA A 49 11.32 0.99 6.01
CA ALA A 49 11.83 0.61 7.33
C ALA A 49 12.63 1.76 7.98
N ALA A 50 13.45 2.46 7.20
CA ALA A 50 14.22 3.62 7.67
C ALA A 50 13.30 4.79 8.08
N ALA A 51 12.10 4.87 7.54
CA ALA A 51 11.09 5.85 7.91
C ALA A 51 10.19 5.38 9.07
N GLY A 52 10.47 4.23 9.68
CA GLY A 52 9.65 3.65 10.74
C GLY A 52 8.37 3.00 10.23
N LEU A 53 8.33 2.62 8.96
CA LEU A 53 7.16 2.04 8.31
C LEU A 53 7.43 0.57 7.90
N GLY A 54 7.80 -0.26 8.89
CA GLY A 54 7.79 -1.71 8.70
C GLY A 54 6.34 -2.23 8.55
N PRO A 55 6.17 -3.52 8.21
CA PRO A 55 4.82 -4.07 7.99
C PRO A 55 3.87 -3.88 9.18
N ALA A 56 4.35 -4.10 10.41
CA ALA A 56 3.52 -3.97 11.60
C ALA A 56 3.13 -2.50 11.86
N GLU A 57 4.06 -1.57 11.72
CA GLU A 57 3.84 -0.14 11.92
C GLU A 57 2.89 0.42 10.86
N LEU A 58 3.06 -0.02 9.62
CA LEU A 58 2.19 0.40 8.52
C LEU A 58 0.77 -0.15 8.70
N LYS A 59 0.65 -1.41 9.11
CA LYS A 59 -0.66 -2.00 9.42
C LYS A 59 -1.35 -1.24 10.54
N ALA A 60 -0.62 -0.89 11.60
CA ALA A 60 -1.16 -0.11 12.72
C ALA A 60 -1.63 1.29 12.26
N ALA A 61 -0.88 1.93 11.34
CA ALA A 61 -1.27 3.22 10.76
C ALA A 61 -2.57 3.12 9.96
N LEU A 62 -2.70 2.07 9.16
CA LEU A 62 -3.91 1.81 8.36
C LEU A 62 -5.11 1.48 9.25
N ASP A 63 -4.92 0.69 10.30
CA ASP A 63 -5.99 0.38 11.26
C ASP A 63 -6.44 1.65 11.99
N ARG A 64 -5.53 2.54 12.32
CA ARG A 64 -5.81 3.84 12.94
C ARG A 64 -6.61 4.74 12.01
N GLU A 65 -6.24 4.77 10.73
CA GLU A 65 -6.97 5.52 9.71
C GLU A 65 -8.40 5.00 9.58
N PHE A 66 -8.58 3.69 9.53
CA PHE A 66 -9.90 3.07 9.44
C PHE A 66 -10.77 3.45 10.64
N ALA A 67 -10.24 3.33 11.86
CA ALA A 67 -10.96 3.70 13.07
C ALA A 67 -11.30 5.20 13.09
N HIS A 68 -10.38 6.06 12.65
CA HIS A 68 -10.59 7.50 12.54
C HIS A 68 -11.71 7.84 11.54
N SER A 69 -11.70 7.19 10.38
CA SER A 69 -12.73 7.40 9.34
C SER A 69 -14.10 6.92 9.80
N LEU A 70 -14.18 5.81 10.53
CA LEU A 70 -15.43 5.35 11.13
C LEU A 70 -15.93 6.35 12.17
N GLY A 71 -15.05 6.87 13.02
CA GLY A 71 -15.40 7.89 14.02
C GLY A 71 -15.92 9.18 13.39
N ALA A 72 -15.32 9.63 12.31
CA ALA A 72 -15.77 10.80 11.56
C ALA A 72 -17.17 10.58 10.92
N ALA A 73 -17.49 9.33 10.58
CA ALA A 73 -18.80 8.96 10.07
C ALA A 73 -19.83 8.68 11.19
N GLY A 74 -19.44 8.85 12.47
CA GLY A 74 -20.30 8.60 13.63
C GLY A 74 -20.42 7.13 14.02
N VAL A 75 -19.51 6.28 13.55
CA VAL A 75 -19.49 4.84 13.85
C VAL A 75 -18.35 4.55 14.81
N ALA A 76 -18.64 3.99 15.99
CA ALA A 76 -17.61 3.56 16.93
C ALA A 76 -16.93 2.27 16.41
N PRO A 77 -15.61 2.15 16.52
CA PRO A 77 -14.91 0.90 16.23
C PRO A 77 -15.52 -0.24 17.08
N GLY A 78 -15.89 -1.34 16.43
CA GLY A 78 -16.52 -2.49 17.10
C GLY A 78 -18.01 -2.35 17.39
N ALA A 79 -18.66 -1.25 16.96
CA ALA A 79 -20.13 -1.07 17.11
C ALA A 79 -20.90 -2.17 16.35
N PHE A 80 -20.33 -2.66 15.27
CA PHE A 80 -20.79 -3.84 14.56
C PHE A 80 -19.66 -4.85 14.65
N ASP A 81 -19.93 -6.02 15.15
CA ASP A 81 -18.92 -7.09 15.31
C ASP A 81 -18.51 -7.63 13.91
N LEU A 82 -17.87 -6.75 13.15
CA LEU A 82 -17.48 -7.01 11.77
C LEU A 82 -16.11 -7.71 11.76
N HIS A 83 -16.13 -9.03 11.81
CA HIS A 83 -14.95 -9.84 11.56
C HIS A 83 -14.95 -10.26 10.09
N ALA A 84 -13.81 -10.07 9.43
CA ALA A 84 -13.61 -10.62 8.11
C ALA A 84 -13.76 -12.15 8.20
N THR A 85 -14.69 -12.72 7.45
CA THR A 85 -14.82 -14.16 7.31
C THR A 85 -13.88 -14.59 6.20
N PRO A 86 -12.83 -15.39 6.49
CA PRO A 86 -11.95 -15.85 5.44
C PRO A 86 -12.71 -16.67 4.41
N ASP A 87 -12.65 -16.26 3.18
CA ASP A 87 -13.14 -17.00 2.04
C ASP A 87 -11.95 -17.43 1.17
N PRO A 88 -11.51 -18.71 1.24
CA PRO A 88 -10.34 -19.16 0.49
C PRO A 88 -10.55 -19.09 -1.02
N ASP A 89 -11.79 -19.02 -1.51
CA ASP A 89 -12.10 -18.92 -2.93
C ASP A 89 -12.21 -17.48 -3.41
N HIS A 90 -12.22 -16.52 -2.48
CA HIS A 90 -12.29 -15.10 -2.83
C HIS A 90 -10.97 -14.65 -3.50
N ARG A 91 -11.10 -14.02 -4.66
CA ARG A 91 -9.97 -13.52 -5.45
C ARG A 91 -10.19 -12.04 -5.74
N PRO A 92 -9.82 -11.16 -4.81
CA PRO A 92 -9.92 -9.72 -5.04
C PRO A 92 -9.17 -9.31 -6.31
N ARG A 93 -9.75 -8.38 -7.07
CA ARG A 93 -9.14 -7.80 -8.25
C ARG A 93 -8.66 -6.38 -7.95
N PRO A 94 -7.73 -5.84 -8.75
CA PRO A 94 -7.28 -4.47 -8.54
C PRO A 94 -8.43 -3.48 -8.48
N GLY A 95 -8.49 -2.70 -7.40
CA GLY A 95 -9.43 -1.62 -7.20
C GLY A 95 -8.93 -0.31 -7.80
N ALA A 96 -9.73 0.74 -7.65
CA ALA A 96 -9.45 2.05 -8.29
C ALA A 96 -8.13 2.66 -7.82
N SER A 97 -7.85 2.65 -6.51
CA SER A 97 -6.64 3.26 -5.97
C SER A 97 -5.37 2.56 -6.45
N LEU A 98 -5.39 1.24 -6.53
CA LEU A 98 -4.27 0.46 -7.04
C LEU A 98 -4.08 0.72 -8.54
N ARG A 99 -5.16 0.69 -9.32
CA ARG A 99 -5.07 0.97 -10.76
C ARG A 99 -4.49 2.35 -11.05
N LEU A 100 -4.93 3.37 -10.31
CA LEU A 100 -4.37 4.72 -10.43
C LEU A 100 -2.87 4.75 -10.14
N ALA A 101 -2.41 4.05 -9.11
CA ALA A 101 -0.99 3.97 -8.80
C ALA A 101 -0.22 3.24 -9.92
N LEU A 102 -0.74 2.13 -10.42
CA LEU A 102 -0.10 1.39 -11.52
C LEU A 102 -0.05 2.22 -12.81
N ASP A 103 -1.12 2.94 -13.13
CA ASP A 103 -1.17 3.83 -14.30
C ASP A 103 -0.15 4.97 -14.16
N ARG A 104 -0.06 5.55 -12.96
CA ARG A 104 0.92 6.61 -12.66
C ARG A 104 2.35 6.10 -12.84
N MET A 105 2.63 4.90 -12.34
CA MET A 105 3.93 4.26 -12.50
C MET A 105 4.24 3.99 -13.98
N ALA A 106 3.30 3.40 -14.70
CA ALA A 106 3.47 3.05 -16.12
C ALA A 106 3.67 4.29 -16.99
N GLY A 107 3.05 5.42 -16.63
CA GLY A 107 3.18 6.68 -17.34
C GLY A 107 4.45 7.46 -17.02
N SER A 108 5.18 7.09 -15.97
CA SER A 108 6.33 7.87 -15.49
C SER A 108 7.61 7.61 -16.29
N HIS A 109 7.83 6.37 -16.70
CA HIS A 109 9.07 5.92 -17.36
C HIS A 109 8.77 4.80 -18.34
N ARG A 110 9.72 4.55 -19.26
CA ARG A 110 9.61 3.40 -20.15
C ARG A 110 9.66 2.10 -19.32
N LYS A 111 8.92 1.08 -19.75
CA LYS A 111 8.84 -0.19 -19.03
C LYS A 111 10.20 -0.77 -18.63
N LYS A 112 11.18 -0.68 -19.54
CA LYS A 112 12.53 -1.21 -19.32
C LYS A 112 13.32 -0.48 -18.23
N ASP A 113 12.90 0.75 -17.89
CA ASP A 113 13.57 1.61 -16.93
C ASP A 113 12.89 1.57 -15.54
N LEU A 114 11.76 0.85 -15.42
CA LEU A 114 11.03 0.72 -14.16
C LEU A 114 11.79 -0.15 -13.16
N THR A 115 11.83 0.31 -11.93
CA THR A 115 12.43 -0.38 -10.79
C THR A 115 11.41 -0.49 -9.64
N PRO A 116 11.68 -1.31 -8.63
CA PRO A 116 10.79 -1.39 -7.45
C PRO A 116 10.49 -0.04 -6.79
N LEU A 117 11.43 0.90 -6.78
CA LEU A 117 11.18 2.24 -6.23
C LEU A 117 10.16 3.04 -7.01
N HIS A 118 10.01 2.80 -8.31
CA HIS A 118 8.96 3.45 -9.11
C HIS A 118 7.56 3.06 -8.63
N LEU A 119 7.38 1.80 -8.21
CA LEU A 119 6.11 1.37 -7.62
C LEU A 119 5.85 2.09 -6.30
N LEU A 120 6.83 2.11 -5.41
CA LEU A 120 6.69 2.82 -4.13
C LEU A 120 6.41 4.30 -4.35
N HIS A 121 7.13 4.94 -5.24
CA HIS A 121 6.92 6.35 -5.57
C HIS A 121 5.48 6.60 -6.03
N ALA A 122 4.96 5.75 -6.90
CA ALA A 122 3.60 5.87 -7.42
C ALA A 122 2.54 5.67 -6.31
N LEU A 123 2.77 4.72 -5.39
CA LEU A 123 1.86 4.51 -4.24
C LEU A 123 1.84 5.71 -3.30
N LEU A 124 3.00 6.34 -3.07
CA LEU A 124 3.13 7.50 -2.18
C LEU A 124 2.66 8.80 -2.82
N ALA A 125 2.51 8.85 -4.14
CA ALA A 125 2.13 10.05 -4.87
C ALA A 125 0.63 10.39 -4.75
N ALA A 126 -0.19 9.48 -4.22
CA ALA A 126 -1.61 9.76 -3.99
C ALA A 126 -1.77 10.88 -2.95
N GLU A 127 -2.55 11.89 -3.28
CA GLU A 127 -2.83 13.02 -2.38
C GLU A 127 -4.12 12.83 -1.59
N VAL A 128 -4.99 11.95 -2.08
CA VAL A 128 -6.28 11.62 -1.45
C VAL A 128 -6.40 10.11 -1.30
N GLY A 129 -7.19 9.68 -0.35
CA GLY A 129 -7.45 8.27 -0.10
C GLY A 129 -6.85 7.77 1.20
N THR A 130 -6.94 6.46 1.41
CA THR A 130 -6.55 5.81 2.67
C THR A 130 -5.05 5.95 2.96
N VAL A 131 -4.19 5.74 1.96
CA VAL A 131 -2.74 5.77 2.15
C VAL A 131 -2.26 7.12 2.68
N PRO A 132 -2.53 8.26 2.01
CA PRO A 132 -2.05 9.54 2.55
C PRO A 132 -2.67 9.87 3.90
N ARG A 133 -3.93 9.55 4.15
CA ARG A 133 -4.56 9.79 5.46
C ARG A 133 -3.91 8.98 6.57
N ALA A 134 -3.62 7.71 6.30
CA ALA A 134 -2.95 6.84 7.28
C ALA A 134 -1.56 7.35 7.64
N LEU A 135 -0.79 7.76 6.64
CA LEU A 135 0.56 8.29 6.85
C LEU A 135 0.53 9.62 7.62
N ASP A 136 -0.41 10.50 7.30
CA ASP A 136 -0.60 11.77 8.02
C ASP A 136 -0.97 11.53 9.49
N LEU A 137 -1.90 10.61 9.77
CA LEU A 137 -2.29 10.26 11.14
C LEU A 137 -1.13 9.62 11.91
N ALA A 138 -0.24 8.92 11.23
CA ALA A 138 0.95 8.34 11.83
C ALA A 138 2.08 9.37 12.06
N GLY A 139 1.88 10.62 11.64
CA GLY A 139 2.88 11.66 11.78
C GLY A 139 4.03 11.58 10.78
N VAL A 140 3.84 10.87 9.68
CA VAL A 140 4.86 10.72 8.64
C VAL A 140 4.91 11.97 7.76
N ASP A 141 6.12 12.49 7.56
CA ASP A 141 6.36 13.54 6.58
C ASP A 141 6.39 12.91 5.18
N ARG A 142 5.23 12.94 4.50
CA ARG A 142 5.05 12.32 3.18
C ARG A 142 5.96 12.97 2.12
N ALA A 143 6.17 14.27 2.19
CA ALA A 143 7.03 14.97 1.24
C ALA A 143 8.49 14.53 1.39
N ALA A 144 8.98 14.42 2.62
CA ALA A 144 10.33 13.94 2.90
C ALA A 144 10.52 12.48 2.46
N LEU A 145 9.52 11.64 2.72
CA LEU A 145 9.57 10.24 2.30
C LEU A 145 9.59 10.12 0.77
N ALA A 146 8.75 10.85 0.08
CA ALA A 146 8.72 10.87 -1.39
C ALA A 146 10.05 11.38 -1.96
N ALA A 147 10.66 12.40 -1.33
CA ALA A 147 11.96 12.91 -1.75
C ALA A 147 13.06 11.84 -1.62
N ARG A 148 13.06 11.08 -0.54
CA ARG A 148 14.00 9.97 -0.35
C ARG A 148 13.85 8.89 -1.40
N VAL A 149 12.61 8.55 -1.76
CA VAL A 149 12.34 7.60 -2.84
C VAL A 149 12.88 8.13 -4.17
N ARG A 150 12.63 9.40 -4.48
CA ARG A 150 13.12 10.03 -5.72
C ARG A 150 14.65 10.01 -5.83
N GLU A 151 15.36 10.11 -4.73
CA GLU A 151 16.84 10.03 -4.73
C GLU A 151 17.37 8.71 -5.29
N GLY A 152 16.59 7.63 -5.19
CA GLY A 152 16.96 6.30 -5.68
C GLY A 152 16.43 5.95 -7.07
N LEU A 153 15.66 6.84 -7.68
CA LEU A 153 15.09 6.60 -9.02
C LEU A 153 16.08 6.83 -10.15
#